data_e48723361484fb6af4db58a26d86fec3
#
_entry.id   e48723361484fb6af4db58a26d86fec3
#
_cell.length_a   1.000
_cell.length_b   1.000
_cell.length_c   1.000
_cell.angle_alpha   90.00
_cell.angle_beta   90.00
_cell.angle_gamma   90.00
#
_symmetry.space_group_name_H-M   'P 1'
#
loop_
_entity.id
_entity.type
_entity.pdbx_description
1 polymer ?
#
loop_
_entity_poly.entity_id
_entity_poly.type
_entity_poly.pdbx_seq_one_letter_code
_entity_poly.pdbx_strand_id
1 'polypeptide(L)'
;MKIERIDHLNITVADIDRSIEFYQRVLGMKTERMGEGRAALLFGQQKIHLDLAGATAMSGEKRMPAHICFITETPIGEVAAHLESCGVPVRMQGPRAGAIGTIQSVYFDDPDQNSIEVSTY
;
A
#
# COMPACT_ATOMS: atom_id res chain seq x y z
N MET A 1 -27.43 -1.72 9.77
CA MET A 1 -26.01 -1.46 10.07
C MET A 1 -25.45 -0.49 9.05
N LYS A 2 -24.69 0.51 9.49
CA LYS A 2 -24.01 1.47 8.60
C LYS A 2 -22.51 1.28 8.77
N ILE A 3 -21.82 0.92 7.70
CA ILE A 3 -20.35 0.84 7.70
C ILE A 3 -19.80 2.25 7.46
N GLU A 4 -18.82 2.66 8.26
CA GLU A 4 -18.24 4.00 8.19
C GLU A 4 -16.93 4.04 7.40
N ARG A 5 -16.02 3.09 7.67
CA ARG A 5 -14.69 3.07 7.06
C ARG A 5 -14.03 1.70 7.18
N ILE A 6 -12.94 1.52 6.48
CA ILE A 6 -11.99 0.43 6.74
C ILE A 6 -11.09 0.87 7.90
N ASP A 7 -10.92 0.04 8.92
CA ASP A 7 -9.98 0.25 10.02
C ASP A 7 -8.59 -0.25 9.65
N HIS A 8 -8.49 -1.51 9.27
CA HIS A 8 -7.25 -2.12 8.79
C HIS A 8 -7.53 -3.25 7.80
N LEU A 9 -6.48 -3.60 7.07
CA LEU A 9 -6.42 -4.80 6.24
C LEU A 9 -5.09 -5.52 6.48
N ASN A 10 -4.99 -6.76 6.06
CA ASN A 10 -3.77 -7.56 6.17
C ASN A 10 -3.25 -7.89 4.77
N ILE A 11 -1.94 -7.79 4.59
CA ILE A 11 -1.24 -8.32 3.43
C ILE A 11 -0.13 -9.26 3.89
N THR A 12 0.12 -10.29 3.11
CA THR A 12 1.21 -11.23 3.37
C THR A 12 2.43 -10.81 2.58
N VAL A 13 3.60 -10.77 3.22
CA VAL A 13 4.86 -10.35 2.62
C VAL A 13 5.93 -11.43 2.78
N ALA A 14 6.89 -11.46 1.87
CA ALA A 14 8.01 -12.40 1.93
C ALA A 14 9.06 -11.98 2.96
N ASP A 15 9.21 -10.69 3.19
CA ASP A 15 10.22 -10.09 4.07
C ASP A 15 9.66 -8.82 4.71
N ILE A 16 9.49 -8.85 6.03
CA ILE A 16 8.92 -7.74 6.81
C ILE A 16 9.82 -6.49 6.72
N ASP A 17 11.14 -6.64 6.86
CA ASP A 17 12.08 -5.52 6.87
C ASP A 17 12.12 -4.81 5.50
N ARG A 18 12.11 -5.58 4.43
CA ARG A 18 12.05 -5.06 3.06
C ARG A 18 10.76 -4.28 2.82
N SER A 19 9.64 -4.80 3.28
CA SER A 19 8.34 -4.12 3.13
C SER A 19 8.29 -2.84 3.97
N ILE A 20 8.75 -2.87 5.22
CA ILE A 20 8.84 -1.68 6.06
C ILE A 20 9.69 -0.59 5.38
N GLU A 21 10.88 -0.95 4.90
CA GLU A 21 11.76 0.01 4.21
C GLU A 21 11.07 0.65 3.02
N PHE A 22 10.43 -0.15 2.20
CA PHE A 22 9.72 0.33 1.01
C PHE A 22 8.61 1.31 1.36
N TYR A 23 7.68 0.93 2.23
CA TYR A 23 6.52 1.75 2.55
C TYR A 23 6.89 3.02 3.33
N GLN A 24 7.94 2.98 4.16
CA GLN A 24 8.48 4.18 4.81
C GLN A 24 9.11 5.14 3.80
N ARG A 25 9.99 4.64 2.95
CA ARG A 25 10.73 5.46 1.98
C ARG A 25 9.84 6.00 0.86
N VAL A 26 8.97 5.16 0.32
CA VAL A 26 8.16 5.50 -0.87
C VAL A 26 6.89 6.24 -0.49
N LEU A 27 6.19 5.80 0.54
CA LEU A 27 4.87 6.34 0.92
C LEU A 27 4.88 7.14 2.24
N GLY A 28 6.02 7.27 2.90
CA GLY A 28 6.13 8.04 4.15
C GLY A 28 5.30 7.46 5.31
N MET A 29 4.92 6.19 5.25
CA MET A 29 4.15 5.56 6.30
C MET A 29 4.97 5.36 7.56
N LYS A 30 4.34 5.52 8.72
CA LYS A 30 4.91 5.10 10.01
C LYS A 30 4.79 3.59 10.14
N THR A 31 5.66 2.98 10.93
CA THR A 31 5.66 1.54 11.13
C THR A 31 5.68 1.17 12.60
N GLU A 32 5.08 0.03 12.91
CA GLU A 32 5.05 -0.54 14.25
C GLU A 32 5.30 -2.05 14.16
N ARG A 33 6.23 -2.57 14.96
CA ARG A 33 6.45 -4.01 15.06
C ARG A 33 5.50 -4.60 16.10
N MET A 34 4.89 -5.73 15.75
CA MET A 34 3.84 -6.40 16.53
C MET A 34 4.25 -7.81 16.94
N GLY A 35 5.49 -7.98 17.42
CA GLY A 35 6.07 -9.29 17.70
C GLY A 35 6.80 -9.89 16.51
N GLU A 36 7.16 -11.18 16.58
CA GLU A 36 7.86 -11.87 15.50
C GLU A 36 6.95 -12.11 14.29
N GLY A 37 7.47 -11.84 13.11
CA GLY A 37 6.79 -12.11 11.83
C GLY A 37 5.59 -11.23 11.55
N ARG A 38 5.39 -10.14 12.30
CA ARG A 38 4.30 -9.17 12.08
C ARG A 38 4.76 -7.73 12.28
N ALA A 39 4.19 -6.84 11.47
CA ALA A 39 4.34 -5.40 11.62
C ALA A 39 3.07 -4.70 11.14
N ALA A 40 2.96 -3.41 11.38
CA ALA A 40 1.90 -2.57 10.86
C ALA A 40 2.47 -1.34 10.16
N LEU A 41 1.85 -0.96 9.06
CA LEU A 41 2.04 0.30 8.36
C LEU A 41 0.91 1.22 8.78
N LEU A 42 1.23 2.43 9.22
CA LEU A 42 0.27 3.39 9.78
C LEU A 42 0.17 4.61 8.87
N PHE A 43 -1.04 4.98 8.53
CA PHE A 43 -1.35 6.16 7.73
C PHE A 43 -2.75 6.69 8.05
N GLY A 44 -2.92 8.01 8.13
CA GLY A 44 -4.18 8.61 8.54
C GLY A 44 -4.68 8.00 9.85
N GLN A 45 -5.88 7.46 9.83
CA GLN A 45 -6.50 6.72 10.95
C GLN A 45 -6.67 5.21 10.62
N GLN A 46 -5.84 4.68 9.74
CA GLN A 46 -5.92 3.31 9.22
C GLN A 46 -4.55 2.64 9.29
N LYS A 47 -4.54 1.34 9.11
CA LYS A 47 -3.29 0.59 9.02
C LYS A 47 -3.38 -0.62 8.10
N ILE A 48 -2.22 -1.09 7.70
CA ILE A 48 -2.03 -2.36 7.01
C ILE A 48 -1.15 -3.24 7.88
N HIS A 49 -1.65 -4.41 8.26
CA HIS A 49 -0.83 -5.44 8.90
C HIS A 49 0.00 -6.15 7.85
N LEU A 50 1.29 -6.31 8.12
CA LEU A 50 2.23 -7.12 7.37
C LEU A 50 2.39 -8.46 8.08
N ASP A 51 1.96 -9.54 7.47
CA ASP A 51 2.10 -10.89 7.98
C ASP A 51 3.16 -11.63 7.16
N LEU A 52 4.16 -12.22 7.81
CA LEU A 52 5.21 -12.96 7.13
C LEU A 52 4.63 -14.24 6.51
N ALA A 53 4.95 -14.48 5.26
CA ALA A 53 4.52 -15.68 4.54
C ALA A 53 4.95 -16.96 5.28
N GLY A 54 4.00 -17.86 5.54
CA GLY A 54 4.23 -19.14 6.24
C GLY A 54 4.18 -19.08 7.76
N ALA A 55 4.22 -17.91 8.41
CA ALA A 55 4.18 -17.78 9.87
C ALA A 55 2.76 -17.71 10.44
N THR A 56 1.81 -17.18 9.68
CA THR A 56 0.42 -16.93 10.13
C THR A 56 -0.63 -17.26 9.08
N ALA A 57 -0.26 -17.95 7.98
CA ALA A 57 -1.21 -18.36 6.97
C ALA A 57 -2.30 -19.23 7.63
N MET A 58 -3.42 -18.62 7.93
CA MET A 58 -4.64 -19.37 8.20
C MET A 58 -4.95 -20.15 6.92
N SER A 59 -4.49 -21.39 6.93
CA SER A 59 -4.81 -22.47 5.99
C SER A 59 -4.79 -22.14 4.49
N GLY A 60 -3.75 -22.54 3.80
CA GLY A 60 -3.80 -23.03 2.40
C GLY A 60 -4.24 -22.04 1.31
N GLU A 61 -4.48 -20.77 1.62
CA GLU A 61 -4.93 -19.80 0.64
C GLU A 61 -3.78 -19.41 -0.29
N LYS A 62 -4.01 -19.62 -1.57
CA LYS A 62 -3.12 -19.17 -2.62
C LYS A 62 -3.02 -17.65 -2.58
N ARG A 63 -1.84 -17.13 -2.28
CA ARG A 63 -1.57 -15.70 -2.26
C ARG A 63 -1.93 -15.05 -3.59
N MET A 64 -2.90 -14.15 -3.57
CA MET A 64 -3.12 -13.24 -4.68
C MET A 64 -2.54 -11.86 -4.29
N PRO A 65 -1.79 -11.22 -5.20
CA PRO A 65 -1.36 -9.85 -4.97
C PRO A 65 -2.56 -8.94 -4.70
N ALA A 66 -2.42 -8.05 -3.72
CA ALA A 66 -3.43 -7.04 -3.44
C ALA A 66 -3.38 -5.91 -4.47
N HIS A 67 -4.51 -5.21 -4.64
CA HIS A 67 -4.55 -3.89 -5.26
C HIS A 67 -5.07 -2.91 -4.20
N ILE A 68 -4.28 -1.90 -3.90
CA ILE A 68 -4.62 -0.91 -2.87
C ILE A 68 -4.47 0.49 -3.47
N CYS A 69 -5.54 1.29 -3.38
CA CYS A 69 -5.54 2.68 -3.78
C CYS A 69 -5.48 3.58 -2.55
N PHE A 70 -4.50 4.46 -2.50
CA PHE A 70 -4.33 5.50 -1.49
C PHE A 70 -4.68 6.86 -2.07
N ILE A 71 -5.36 7.69 -1.30
CA ILE A 71 -5.63 9.07 -1.65
C ILE A 71 -4.63 9.99 -0.97
N THR A 72 -4.11 10.95 -1.71
CA THR A 72 -3.23 12.02 -1.24
C THR A 72 -3.70 13.38 -1.72
N GLU A 73 -3.31 14.43 -1.00
CA GLU A 73 -3.47 15.83 -1.45
C GLU A 73 -2.28 16.31 -2.30
N THR A 74 -1.20 15.52 -2.36
CA THR A 74 -0.04 15.83 -3.18
C THR A 74 -0.40 15.80 -4.66
N PRO A 75 -0.07 16.83 -5.46
CA PRO A 75 -0.32 16.82 -6.90
C PRO A 75 0.27 15.60 -7.58
N ILE A 76 -0.48 14.98 -8.49
CA ILE A 76 -0.11 13.68 -9.07
C ILE A 76 1.24 13.70 -9.82
N GLY A 77 1.61 14.85 -10.40
CA GLY A 77 2.92 15.02 -11.05
C GLY A 77 4.08 14.98 -10.04
N GLU A 78 3.87 15.48 -8.83
CA GLU A 78 4.87 15.41 -7.75
C GLU A 78 4.98 13.99 -7.19
N VAL A 79 3.86 13.26 -7.11
CA VAL A 79 3.85 11.84 -6.75
C VAL A 79 4.69 11.05 -7.75
N ALA A 80 4.48 11.24 -9.05
CA ALA A 80 5.25 10.55 -10.09
C ALA A 80 6.75 10.88 -10.00
N ALA A 81 7.12 12.15 -9.83
CA ALA A 81 8.50 12.58 -9.67
C ALA A 81 9.16 11.99 -8.40
N HIS A 82 8.41 11.90 -7.32
CA HIS A 82 8.88 11.27 -6.08
C HIS A 82 9.17 9.77 -6.29
N LEU A 83 8.26 9.04 -6.93
CA LEU A 83 8.46 7.62 -7.25
C LEU A 83 9.72 7.41 -8.09
N GLU A 84 9.91 8.24 -9.11
CA GLU A 84 11.12 8.22 -9.94
C GLU A 84 12.38 8.45 -9.09
N SER A 85 12.37 9.44 -8.19
CA SER A 85 13.48 9.72 -7.28
C SER A 85 13.78 8.56 -6.32
N CYS A 86 12.79 7.77 -5.98
CA CYS A 86 12.91 6.55 -5.18
C CYS A 86 13.35 5.32 -5.99
N GLY A 87 13.50 5.44 -7.32
CA GLY A 87 13.81 4.32 -8.19
C GLY A 87 12.65 3.33 -8.37
N VAL A 88 11.41 3.79 -8.17
CA VAL A 88 10.20 2.98 -8.31
C VAL A 88 9.55 3.25 -9.66
N PRO A 89 9.51 2.26 -10.58
CA PRO A 89 8.92 2.45 -11.89
C PRO A 89 7.40 2.70 -11.82
N VAL A 90 6.94 3.77 -12.43
CA VAL A 90 5.52 4.02 -12.67
C VAL A 90 5.05 3.16 -13.85
N ARG A 91 4.14 2.23 -13.60
CA ARG A 91 3.60 1.35 -14.65
C ARG A 91 2.56 2.03 -15.53
N MET A 92 1.75 2.89 -14.93
CA MET A 92 0.65 3.55 -15.60
C MET A 92 0.28 4.84 -14.85
N GLN A 93 -0.17 5.84 -15.59
CA GLN A 93 -0.68 7.10 -15.07
C GLN A 93 -1.91 7.54 -15.86
N GLY A 94 -2.87 8.16 -15.20
CA GLY A 94 -4.02 8.76 -15.87
C GLY A 94 -5.29 8.77 -15.02
N PRO A 95 -6.43 9.20 -15.62
CA PRO A 95 -7.69 9.30 -14.92
C PRO A 95 -8.29 7.92 -14.62
N ARG A 96 -8.96 7.82 -13.48
CA ARG A 96 -9.70 6.63 -13.03
C ARG A 96 -11.00 7.04 -12.35
N ALA A 97 -11.91 6.07 -12.23
CA ALA A 97 -13.13 6.23 -11.44
C ALA A 97 -12.82 5.95 -9.97
N GLY A 98 -12.85 6.99 -9.14
CA GLY A 98 -12.74 6.87 -7.68
C GLY A 98 -14.10 6.66 -7.01
N ALA A 99 -14.09 6.54 -5.69
CA ALA A 99 -15.30 6.29 -4.92
C ALA A 99 -16.32 7.46 -4.94
N ILE A 100 -15.83 8.68 -5.07
CA ILE A 100 -16.66 9.90 -5.03
C ILE A 100 -16.48 10.79 -6.26
N GLY A 101 -15.80 10.31 -7.32
CA GLY A 101 -15.60 11.08 -8.56
C GLY A 101 -14.38 10.60 -9.31
N THR A 102 -13.99 11.32 -10.37
CA THR A 102 -12.80 11.04 -11.13
C THR A 102 -11.55 11.40 -10.34
N ILE A 103 -10.58 10.51 -10.32
CA ILE A 103 -9.26 10.70 -9.69
C ILE A 103 -8.16 10.66 -10.75
N GLN A 104 -7.02 11.30 -10.45
CA GLN A 104 -5.79 11.14 -11.21
C GLN A 104 -4.90 10.17 -10.46
N SER A 105 -4.43 9.14 -11.13
CA SER A 105 -3.75 8.01 -10.49
C SER A 105 -2.39 7.73 -11.10
N VAL A 106 -1.47 7.25 -10.27
CA VAL A 106 -0.23 6.57 -10.68
C VAL A 106 -0.21 5.17 -10.07
N TYR A 107 0.32 4.21 -10.84
CA TYR A 107 0.39 2.80 -10.44
C TYR A 107 1.84 2.33 -10.41
N PHE A 108 2.19 1.60 -9.37
CA PHE A 108 3.48 0.95 -9.20
C PHE A 108 3.33 -0.33 -8.38
N ASP A 109 4.40 -1.11 -8.27
CA ASP A 109 4.38 -2.35 -7.51
C ASP A 109 5.19 -2.20 -6.22
N ASP A 110 4.72 -2.83 -5.15
CA ASP A 110 5.51 -3.04 -3.95
C ASP A 110 6.49 -4.22 -4.12
N PRO A 111 7.38 -4.51 -3.14
CA PRO A 111 8.34 -5.61 -3.25
C PRO A 111 7.73 -7.01 -3.40
N ASP A 112 6.46 -7.18 -3.04
CA ASP A 112 5.72 -8.45 -3.14
C ASP A 112 4.76 -8.50 -4.34
N GLN A 113 4.91 -7.56 -5.29
CA GLN A 113 4.06 -7.43 -6.49
C GLN A 113 2.60 -7.06 -6.19
N ASN A 114 2.33 -6.48 -5.01
CA ASN A 114 1.06 -5.83 -4.80
C ASN A 114 0.98 -4.58 -5.68
N SER A 115 -0.15 -4.40 -6.35
CA SER A 115 -0.41 -3.21 -7.16
C SER A 115 -0.79 -2.06 -6.23
N ILE A 116 0.05 -1.04 -6.21
CA ILE A 116 -0.21 0.17 -5.44
C ILE A 116 -0.66 1.26 -6.40
N GLU A 117 -1.76 1.90 -6.07
CA GLU A 117 -2.28 3.08 -6.73
C GLU A 117 -2.24 4.25 -5.76
N VAL A 118 -1.67 5.37 -6.18
CA VAL A 118 -1.75 6.63 -5.44
C VAL A 118 -2.49 7.63 -6.30
N SER A 119 -3.49 8.28 -5.72
CA SER A 119 -4.44 9.10 -6.47
C SER A 119 -4.78 10.40 -5.74
N THR A 120 -5.18 11.39 -6.51
CA THR A 120 -5.74 12.66 -6.03
C THR A 120 -7.05 12.96 -6.73
N TYR A 121 -8.02 13.53 -6.00
CA TYR A 121 -9.27 14.06 -6.54
C TYR A 121 -9.08 15.40 -7.22
#